data_ff3066034c071e13ce48d345a067564c
#
_entry.id   ff3066034c071e13ce48d345a067564c
#
_cell.length_a   1.000
_cell.length_b   1.000
_cell.length_c   1.000
_cell.angle_alpha   90.00
_cell.angle_beta   90.00
_cell.angle_gamma   90.00
#
_symmetry.space_group_name_H-M   'P 1'
#
loop_
_entity.id
_entity.type
_entity.pdbx_description
1 polymer ?
#
loop_
_entity_poly.entity_id
_entity_poly.type
_entity_poly.pdbx_seq_one_letter_code
_entity_poly.pdbx_strand_id
1 'polypeptide(L)'
;RGEIQLIGATTIAEYRKYIEKDAALERRFQPVTVEEPTEEEAVRILEGIKGKYEDHHHVQITPEAIEAAVRLSSRYINDRNLPDKAIDLIDEASASARLSALDAPDKAKEIADRIHEMDQEMERAIRMEAFDQMAEIKKQQDALVKKYDRLMKKREKQEAGNVISIGENEIAEVVAQWTKIPVQKLAEKESERLLKLEKTLHKRVIGQEEAVTAVARAMRRGRVGLKDPNRPIGSFLFLGPTGVGKTELSKALAEAMFGSEDAMIRVDMSEYMEGHSVSKMIGSPPGYVGFEEGGQLSEKVRRNPYSVVLFDEIEKAHPDVFNVLLQVLDDGHITDSKGRKVSFKNTVLIMTSNAGAQRIVDPKNLGFATEKSETKDYEKMKSNVMEEVKRS
;
A
#
# COMPACT_ATOMS: atom_id res chain seq x y z
N ARG A 1 7.62 -52.37 2.11
CA ARG A 1 6.86 -51.74 1.01
C ARG A 1 5.42 -51.60 1.46
N GLY A 2 4.94 -50.34 1.71
CA GLY A 2 3.59 -50.08 2.19
C GLY A 2 3.44 -49.90 3.71
N GLU A 3 4.52 -49.91 4.47
CA GLU A 3 4.50 -49.80 5.93
C GLU A 3 4.37 -48.39 6.46
N ILE A 4 4.63 -47.36 5.61
CA ILE A 4 4.60 -45.95 6.00
C ILE A 4 3.71 -45.18 5.03
N GLN A 5 2.73 -44.47 5.56
CA GLN A 5 1.97 -43.47 4.87
C GLN A 5 2.68 -42.12 5.04
N LEU A 6 3.03 -41.47 3.93
CA LEU A 6 3.75 -40.19 3.92
C LEU A 6 2.88 -39.12 3.30
N ILE A 7 2.68 -38.03 4.02
CA ILE A 7 2.04 -36.80 3.52
C ILE A 7 3.13 -35.73 3.49
N GLY A 8 3.36 -35.17 2.31
CA GLY A 8 4.28 -34.03 2.10
C GLY A 8 3.49 -32.76 1.78
N ALA A 9 3.84 -31.64 2.41
CA ALA A 9 3.32 -30.36 2.09
C ALA A 9 4.41 -29.52 1.40
N THR A 10 4.06 -28.87 0.29
CA THR A 10 4.97 -28.01 -0.48
C THR A 10 4.17 -26.98 -1.26
N THR A 11 4.83 -25.97 -1.81
CA THR A 11 4.20 -25.01 -2.71
C THR A 11 4.10 -25.59 -4.14
N ILE A 12 3.14 -25.10 -4.94
CA ILE A 12 2.99 -25.52 -6.35
C ILE A 12 4.30 -25.27 -7.13
N ALA A 13 5.00 -24.18 -6.85
CA ALA A 13 6.26 -23.84 -7.50
C ALA A 13 7.38 -24.84 -7.16
N GLU A 14 7.50 -25.22 -5.90
CA GLU A 14 8.49 -26.22 -5.44
C GLU A 14 8.13 -27.62 -5.93
N TYR A 15 6.84 -27.98 -5.92
CA TYR A 15 6.38 -29.23 -6.49
C TYR A 15 6.83 -29.38 -7.94
N ARG A 16 6.56 -28.37 -8.78
CA ARG A 16 7.00 -28.35 -10.20
C ARG A 16 8.52 -28.40 -10.34
N LYS A 17 9.24 -27.73 -9.45
CA LYS A 17 10.71 -27.65 -9.53
C LYS A 17 11.41 -28.94 -9.11
N TYR A 18 10.91 -29.64 -8.08
CA TYR A 18 11.62 -30.72 -7.43
C TYR A 18 10.93 -32.09 -7.54
N ILE A 19 9.60 -32.14 -7.59
CA ILE A 19 8.86 -33.43 -7.59
C ILE A 19 8.47 -33.83 -9.01
N GLU A 20 7.83 -32.92 -9.77
CA GLU A 20 7.34 -33.17 -11.13
C GLU A 20 8.47 -33.54 -12.12
N LYS A 21 9.69 -33.03 -11.88
CA LYS A 21 10.87 -33.36 -12.68
C LYS A 21 11.48 -34.75 -12.36
N ASP A 22 11.17 -35.35 -11.22
CA ASP A 22 11.64 -36.65 -10.83
C ASP A 22 10.54 -37.70 -11.05
N ALA A 23 10.60 -38.40 -12.17
CA ALA A 23 9.62 -39.44 -12.51
C ALA A 23 9.50 -40.54 -11.49
N ALA A 24 10.47 -40.74 -10.56
CA ALA A 24 10.39 -41.69 -9.49
C ALA A 24 9.58 -41.18 -8.31
N LEU A 25 9.64 -39.89 -8.03
CA LEU A 25 8.82 -39.23 -6.99
C LEU A 25 7.41 -38.96 -7.49
N GLU A 26 7.22 -38.47 -8.69
CA GLU A 26 5.92 -38.18 -9.29
C GLU A 26 4.97 -39.38 -9.26
N ARG A 27 5.47 -40.56 -9.59
CA ARG A 27 4.67 -41.82 -9.59
C ARG A 27 4.31 -42.31 -8.18
N ARG A 28 4.93 -41.79 -7.14
CA ARG A 28 4.73 -42.24 -5.75
C ARG A 28 3.85 -41.32 -4.93
N PHE A 29 3.65 -40.10 -5.39
CA PHE A 29 2.82 -39.09 -4.71
C PHE A 29 1.62 -38.74 -5.59
N GLN A 30 0.44 -38.72 -5.00
CA GLN A 30 -0.75 -38.18 -5.64
C GLN A 30 -0.83 -36.70 -5.25
N PRO A 31 -0.76 -35.80 -6.21
CA PRO A 31 -0.90 -34.36 -5.93
C PRO A 31 -2.34 -34.05 -5.48
N VAL A 32 -2.46 -33.34 -4.37
CA VAL A 32 -3.71 -32.78 -3.88
C VAL A 32 -3.53 -31.29 -3.80
N THR A 33 -4.24 -30.54 -4.66
CA THR A 33 -4.21 -29.08 -4.65
C THR A 33 -5.13 -28.58 -3.55
N VAL A 34 -4.58 -27.75 -2.66
CA VAL A 34 -5.35 -27.02 -1.64
C VAL A 34 -5.42 -25.57 -2.10
N GLU A 35 -6.62 -25.11 -2.40
CA GLU A 35 -6.86 -23.74 -2.87
C GLU A 35 -6.96 -22.75 -1.70
N GLU A 36 -6.77 -21.46 -1.98
CA GLU A 36 -6.97 -20.38 -1.02
C GLU A 36 -8.44 -20.35 -0.60
N PRO A 37 -8.75 -20.28 0.71
CA PRO A 37 -10.14 -20.22 1.17
C PRO A 37 -10.82 -18.90 0.75
N THR A 38 -12.13 -18.95 0.59
CA THR A 38 -12.95 -17.74 0.41
C THR A 38 -12.92 -16.87 1.66
N GLU A 39 -13.32 -15.61 1.54
CA GLU A 39 -13.39 -14.68 2.69
C GLU A 39 -14.31 -15.23 3.80
N GLU A 40 -15.45 -15.83 3.45
CA GLU A 40 -16.36 -16.42 4.41
C GLU A 40 -15.77 -17.64 5.12
N GLU A 41 -15.01 -18.47 4.42
CA GLU A 41 -14.29 -19.60 5.00
C GLU A 41 -13.14 -19.14 5.90
N ALA A 42 -12.42 -18.10 5.48
CA ALA A 42 -11.37 -17.50 6.29
C ALA A 42 -11.91 -16.95 7.61
N VAL A 43 -13.04 -16.25 7.62
CA VAL A 43 -13.70 -15.80 8.86
C VAL A 43 -13.99 -16.99 9.78
N ARG A 44 -14.58 -18.09 9.27
CA ARG A 44 -14.84 -19.29 10.08
C ARG A 44 -13.58 -19.95 10.63
N ILE A 45 -12.50 -19.95 9.86
CA ILE A 45 -11.20 -20.46 10.32
C ILE A 45 -10.68 -19.59 11.48
N LEU A 46 -10.70 -18.27 11.33
CA LEU A 46 -10.24 -17.34 12.36
C LEU A 46 -11.08 -17.44 13.64
N GLU A 47 -12.40 -17.56 13.53
CA GLU A 47 -13.28 -17.81 14.67
C GLU A 47 -12.90 -19.10 15.43
N GLY A 48 -12.52 -20.16 14.70
CA GLY A 48 -12.10 -21.43 15.30
C GLY A 48 -10.77 -21.36 16.04
N ILE A 49 -9.85 -20.47 15.64
CA ILE A 49 -8.52 -20.35 16.29
C ILE A 49 -8.45 -19.17 17.27
N LYS A 50 -9.43 -18.24 17.24
CA LYS A 50 -9.53 -17.04 18.05
C LYS A 50 -9.12 -17.23 19.51
N GLY A 51 -9.68 -18.23 20.19
CA GLY A 51 -9.44 -18.48 21.60
C GLY A 51 -7.96 -18.70 21.96
N LYS A 52 -7.19 -19.32 21.06
CA LYS A 52 -5.75 -19.51 21.27
C LYS A 52 -4.97 -18.20 21.26
N TYR A 53 -5.35 -17.26 20.39
CA TYR A 53 -4.73 -15.95 20.30
C TYR A 53 -5.16 -15.06 21.48
N GLU A 54 -6.44 -15.14 21.89
CA GLU A 54 -6.96 -14.44 23.08
C GLU A 54 -6.21 -14.89 24.35
N ASP A 55 -6.00 -16.21 24.51
CA ASP A 55 -5.25 -16.76 25.65
C ASP A 55 -3.77 -16.36 25.63
N HIS A 56 -3.15 -16.36 24.43
CA HIS A 56 -1.73 -16.04 24.28
C HIS A 56 -1.42 -14.57 24.55
N HIS A 57 -2.22 -13.67 23.99
CA HIS A 57 -2.00 -12.22 24.11
C HIS A 57 -2.74 -11.61 25.32
N HIS A 58 -3.61 -12.35 26.00
CA HIS A 58 -4.49 -11.85 27.07
C HIS A 58 -5.36 -10.67 26.64
N VAL A 59 -5.97 -10.80 25.47
CA VAL A 59 -6.86 -9.82 24.84
C VAL A 59 -8.21 -10.49 24.51
N GLN A 60 -9.22 -9.70 24.19
CA GLN A 60 -10.47 -10.18 23.64
C GLN A 60 -10.61 -9.69 22.21
N ILE A 61 -10.78 -10.60 21.25
CA ILE A 61 -10.92 -10.29 19.82
C ILE A 61 -12.41 -10.24 19.49
N THR A 62 -12.89 -9.12 19.00
CA THR A 62 -14.31 -8.98 18.64
C THR A 62 -14.61 -9.64 17.29
N PRO A 63 -15.87 -10.05 17.02
CA PRO A 63 -16.25 -10.57 15.71
C PRO A 63 -15.96 -9.56 14.58
N GLU A 64 -16.18 -8.27 14.85
CA GLU A 64 -15.91 -7.18 13.89
C GLU A 64 -14.42 -7.08 13.54
N ALA A 65 -13.52 -7.39 14.49
CA ALA A 65 -12.09 -7.45 14.23
C ALA A 65 -11.71 -8.59 13.27
N ILE A 66 -12.36 -9.75 13.42
CA ILE A 66 -12.13 -10.92 12.53
C ILE A 66 -12.60 -10.59 11.11
N GLU A 67 -13.81 -10.07 10.96
CA GLU A 67 -14.33 -9.64 9.66
C GLU A 67 -13.44 -8.56 9.03
N ALA A 68 -13.00 -7.58 9.84
CA ALA A 68 -12.10 -6.53 9.38
C ALA A 68 -10.74 -7.10 8.96
N ALA A 69 -10.17 -8.04 9.70
CA ALA A 69 -8.89 -8.66 9.38
C ALA A 69 -8.95 -9.39 8.03
N VAL A 70 -10.00 -10.14 7.76
CA VAL A 70 -10.20 -10.81 6.46
C VAL A 70 -10.43 -9.80 5.35
N ARG A 71 -11.37 -8.89 5.51
CA ARG A 71 -11.73 -7.88 4.51
C ARG A 71 -10.57 -6.94 4.16
N LEU A 72 -9.88 -6.41 5.20
CA LEU A 72 -8.78 -5.48 4.98
C LEU A 72 -7.53 -6.18 4.44
N SER A 73 -7.22 -7.40 4.89
CA SER A 73 -6.10 -8.16 4.32
C SER A 73 -6.35 -8.54 2.86
N SER A 74 -7.56 -8.99 2.53
CA SER A 74 -7.96 -9.31 1.15
C SER A 74 -7.82 -8.10 0.23
N ARG A 75 -8.20 -6.92 0.72
CA ARG A 75 -8.20 -5.68 -0.04
C ARG A 75 -6.82 -5.03 -0.17
N TYR A 76 -6.01 -5.05 0.90
CA TYR A 76 -4.80 -4.23 1.00
C TYR A 76 -3.50 -5.03 0.98
N ILE A 77 -3.52 -6.34 1.28
CA ILE A 77 -2.34 -7.22 1.34
C ILE A 77 -2.42 -8.25 0.21
N ASN A 78 -1.64 -8.03 -0.86
CA ASN A 78 -1.68 -8.86 -2.07
C ASN A 78 -0.48 -9.81 -2.21
N ASP A 79 0.46 -9.77 -1.30
CA ASP A 79 1.69 -10.58 -1.32
C ASP A 79 1.58 -11.88 -0.53
N ARG A 80 0.48 -12.09 0.18
CA ARG A 80 0.17 -13.26 1.00
C ARG A 80 -1.25 -13.75 0.73
N ASN A 81 -1.51 -15.02 1.04
CA ASN A 81 -2.82 -15.67 0.85
C ASN A 81 -3.63 -15.70 2.15
N LEU A 82 -4.94 -15.85 2.03
CA LEU A 82 -5.81 -16.21 3.15
C LEU A 82 -5.56 -17.72 3.53
N PRO A 83 -5.66 -18.10 4.80
CA PRO A 83 -6.04 -17.25 5.95
C PRO A 83 -4.82 -16.54 6.59
N ASP A 84 -3.58 -16.86 6.20
CA ASP A 84 -2.35 -16.45 6.88
C ASP A 84 -2.26 -14.92 7.05
N LYS A 85 -2.52 -14.15 6.00
CA LYS A 85 -2.47 -12.67 6.06
C LYS A 85 -3.46 -12.08 7.07
N ALA A 86 -4.60 -12.70 7.29
CA ALA A 86 -5.58 -12.23 8.27
C ALA A 86 -5.22 -12.68 9.69
N ILE A 87 -4.62 -13.84 9.84
CA ILE A 87 -4.04 -14.35 11.10
C ILE A 87 -2.92 -13.42 11.57
N ASP A 88 -1.98 -13.10 10.68
CA ASP A 88 -0.87 -12.20 10.97
C ASP A 88 -1.35 -10.82 11.45
N LEU A 89 -2.44 -10.29 10.85
CA LEU A 89 -3.03 -9.03 11.30
C LEU A 89 -3.61 -9.10 12.70
N ILE A 90 -4.28 -10.19 13.05
CA ILE A 90 -4.85 -10.39 14.39
C ILE A 90 -3.73 -10.52 15.41
N ASP A 91 -2.68 -11.27 15.08
CA ASP A 91 -1.52 -11.49 15.96
C ASP A 91 -0.81 -10.16 16.26
N GLU A 92 -0.48 -9.40 15.21
CA GLU A 92 0.20 -8.10 15.33
C GLU A 92 -0.65 -7.05 16.04
N ALA A 93 -1.97 -6.99 15.75
CA ALA A 93 -2.88 -6.07 16.42
C ALA A 93 -3.00 -6.39 17.92
N SER A 94 -3.07 -7.68 18.26
CA SER A 94 -3.12 -8.15 19.64
C SER A 94 -1.83 -7.84 20.39
N ALA A 95 -0.68 -8.07 19.76
CA ALA A 95 0.63 -7.74 20.31
C ALA A 95 0.81 -6.22 20.52
N SER A 96 0.43 -5.41 19.54
CA SER A 96 0.53 -3.95 19.57
C SER A 96 -0.37 -3.36 20.66
N ALA A 97 -1.62 -3.82 20.77
CA ALA A 97 -2.55 -3.37 21.80
C ALA A 97 -2.04 -3.71 23.20
N ARG A 98 -1.46 -4.90 23.38
CA ARG A 98 -0.83 -5.29 24.66
C ARG A 98 0.38 -4.44 24.98
N LEU A 99 1.27 -4.17 24.02
CA LEU A 99 2.41 -3.28 24.21
C LEU A 99 1.97 -1.87 24.63
N SER A 100 0.98 -1.32 23.94
CA SER A 100 0.42 0.01 24.26
C SER A 100 -0.20 0.05 25.68
N ALA A 101 -0.81 -1.04 26.12
CA ALA A 101 -1.32 -1.17 27.48
C ALA A 101 -0.19 -1.33 28.53
N LEU A 102 0.95 -1.91 28.11
CA LEU A 102 2.13 -2.08 28.97
C LEU A 102 3.02 -0.84 29.05
N ASP A 103 2.87 0.12 28.16
CA ASP A 103 3.62 1.38 28.23
C ASP A 103 3.36 2.08 29.55
N ALA A 104 4.45 2.31 30.29
CA ALA A 104 4.36 2.98 31.60
C ALA A 104 3.79 4.39 31.41
N PRO A 105 2.86 4.84 32.26
CA PRO A 105 2.43 6.24 32.25
C PRO A 105 3.67 7.15 32.32
N ASP A 106 3.72 8.22 31.57
CA ASP A 106 4.84 9.18 31.56
C ASP A 106 5.32 9.53 32.96
N LYS A 107 4.39 9.69 33.91
CA LYS A 107 4.69 9.93 35.32
C LYS A 107 5.41 8.80 36.05
N ALA A 108 5.22 7.54 35.66
CA ALA A 108 5.94 6.43 36.28
C ALA A 108 7.35 6.34 35.73
N LYS A 109 7.53 6.64 34.44
CA LYS A 109 8.83 6.72 33.77
C LYS A 109 9.67 7.86 34.33
N GLU A 110 9.10 9.06 34.48
CA GLU A 110 9.74 10.20 35.14
C GLU A 110 10.23 9.87 36.57
N ILE A 111 9.41 9.15 37.35
CA ILE A 111 9.79 8.74 38.71
C ILE A 111 10.90 7.70 38.68
N ALA A 112 10.87 6.74 37.76
CA ALA A 112 11.93 5.73 37.58
C ALA A 112 13.26 6.38 37.18
N ASP A 113 13.24 7.31 36.24
CA ASP A 113 14.41 8.07 35.81
C ASP A 113 14.99 8.88 36.97
N ARG A 114 14.12 9.51 37.79
CA ARG A 114 14.56 10.27 38.97
C ARG A 114 15.14 9.38 40.07
N ILE A 115 14.61 8.18 40.30
CA ILE A 115 15.18 7.20 41.23
C ILE A 115 16.59 6.80 40.75
N HIS A 116 16.77 6.58 39.42
CA HIS A 116 18.07 6.23 38.87
C HIS A 116 19.10 7.38 39.00
N GLU A 117 18.70 8.64 38.81
CA GLU A 117 19.54 9.79 39.09
C GLU A 117 19.99 9.84 40.55
N MET A 118 19.06 9.58 41.49
CA MET A 118 19.36 9.56 42.92
C MET A 118 20.28 8.40 43.31
N ASP A 119 20.22 7.24 42.63
CA ASP A 119 21.19 6.17 42.80
C ASP A 119 22.63 6.65 42.44
N GLN A 120 22.76 7.39 41.37
CA GLN A 120 24.07 7.97 40.97
C GLN A 120 24.54 9.04 41.95
N GLU A 121 23.64 9.88 42.47
CA GLU A 121 23.95 10.86 43.49
C GLU A 121 24.39 10.17 44.81
N MET A 122 23.74 9.08 45.19
CA MET A 122 24.12 8.26 46.35
C MET A 122 25.51 7.67 46.17
N GLU A 123 25.84 7.10 45.01
CA GLU A 123 27.20 6.59 44.74
C GLU A 123 28.26 7.66 44.87
N ARG A 124 28.00 8.89 44.43
CA ARG A 124 28.91 10.04 44.57
C ARG A 124 29.09 10.44 46.03
N ALA A 125 27.99 10.50 46.80
CA ALA A 125 28.00 10.81 48.22
C ALA A 125 28.81 9.77 49.05
N ILE A 126 28.67 8.48 48.68
CA ILE A 126 29.47 7.37 49.26
C ILE A 126 30.97 7.58 49.01
N ARG A 127 31.37 7.93 47.79
CA ARG A 127 32.79 8.16 47.43
C ARG A 127 33.38 9.38 48.19
N MET A 128 32.52 10.35 48.57
CA MET A 128 32.93 11.57 49.25
C MET A 128 32.76 11.48 50.79
N GLU A 129 32.35 10.30 51.32
CA GLU A 129 32.10 10.06 52.74
C GLU A 129 31.12 11.08 53.40
N ALA A 130 30.20 11.62 52.57
CA ALA A 130 29.24 12.64 53.01
C ALA A 130 27.98 12.02 53.64
N PHE A 131 28.10 11.53 54.86
CA PHE A 131 27.04 10.76 55.55
C PHE A 131 25.72 11.51 55.74
N ASP A 132 25.76 12.82 55.98
CA ASP A 132 24.53 13.62 56.14
C ASP A 132 23.75 13.72 54.82
N GLN A 133 24.42 13.83 53.67
CA GLN A 133 23.82 13.86 52.35
C GLN A 133 23.23 12.49 51.99
N MET A 134 23.92 11.41 52.34
CA MET A 134 23.43 10.04 52.06
C MET A 134 22.09 9.78 52.79
N ALA A 135 21.93 10.23 54.03
CA ALA A 135 20.69 10.06 54.79
C ALA A 135 19.50 10.79 54.15
N GLU A 136 19.73 12.00 53.63
CA GLU A 136 18.69 12.80 52.97
C GLU A 136 18.30 12.24 51.59
N ILE A 137 19.30 11.85 50.78
CA ILE A 137 19.07 11.22 49.45
C ILE A 137 18.27 9.94 49.64
N LYS A 138 18.65 9.08 50.62
CA LYS A 138 17.94 7.82 50.86
C LYS A 138 16.50 8.05 51.28
N LYS A 139 16.20 9.04 52.12
CA LYS A 139 14.86 9.37 52.53
C LYS A 139 13.97 9.83 51.37
N GLN A 140 14.53 10.64 50.47
CA GLN A 140 13.84 11.09 49.25
C GLN A 140 13.61 9.95 48.27
N GLN A 141 14.59 9.08 48.09
CA GLN A 141 14.51 7.89 47.25
C GLN A 141 13.42 6.94 47.75
N ASP A 142 13.38 6.63 49.05
CA ASP A 142 12.36 5.77 49.64
C ASP A 142 10.95 6.32 49.45
N ALA A 143 10.79 7.65 49.48
CA ALA A 143 9.50 8.29 49.19
C ALA A 143 9.09 8.15 47.73
N LEU A 144 10.04 8.28 46.78
CA LEU A 144 9.77 8.08 45.36
C LEU A 144 9.50 6.62 45.01
N VAL A 145 10.25 5.68 45.60
CA VAL A 145 10.00 4.24 45.40
C VAL A 145 8.61 3.87 45.89
N LYS A 146 8.18 4.34 47.08
CA LYS A 146 6.80 4.12 47.56
C LYS A 146 5.74 4.72 46.65
N LYS A 147 6.04 5.86 46.00
CA LYS A 147 5.12 6.50 45.05
C LYS A 147 5.07 5.70 43.74
N TYR A 148 6.21 5.21 43.25
CA TYR A 148 6.32 4.31 42.09
C TYR A 148 5.53 3.02 42.32
N ASP A 149 5.75 2.34 43.45
CA ASP A 149 5.05 1.10 43.81
C ASP A 149 3.53 1.28 43.89
N ARG A 150 3.06 2.43 44.41
CA ARG A 150 1.63 2.75 44.44
C ARG A 150 1.04 2.93 43.05
N LEU A 151 1.78 3.60 42.18
CA LEU A 151 1.36 3.77 40.77
C LEU A 151 1.32 2.42 40.04
N MET A 152 2.34 1.58 40.24
CA MET A 152 2.39 0.26 39.62
C MET A 152 1.30 -0.68 40.15
N LYS A 153 1.07 -0.73 41.47
CA LYS A 153 -0.04 -1.51 42.05
C LYS A 153 -1.42 -1.01 41.62
N LYS A 154 -1.59 0.30 41.41
CA LYS A 154 -2.84 0.85 40.89
C LYS A 154 -3.04 0.43 39.43
N ARG A 155 -1.96 0.36 38.66
CA ARG A 155 -1.95 -0.12 37.29
C ARG A 155 -2.29 -1.61 37.22
N GLU A 156 -1.61 -2.47 37.96
CA GLU A 156 -1.91 -3.91 38.05
C GLU A 156 -3.38 -4.19 38.39
N LYS A 157 -3.97 -3.40 39.31
CA LYS A 157 -5.39 -3.51 39.62
C LYS A 157 -6.32 -3.03 38.50
N GLN A 158 -5.91 -2.06 37.69
CA GLN A 158 -6.65 -1.59 36.53
C GLN A 158 -6.52 -2.57 35.35
N GLU A 159 -5.35 -3.17 35.16
CA GLU A 159 -5.09 -4.20 34.13
C GLU A 159 -5.83 -5.51 34.44
N ALA A 160 -5.92 -5.92 35.71
CA ALA A 160 -6.70 -7.11 36.09
C ALA A 160 -8.22 -6.94 35.93
N GLY A 161 -8.70 -5.71 35.71
CA GLY A 161 -10.12 -5.39 35.47
C GLY A 161 -10.46 -4.96 34.05
N ASN A 162 -9.47 -4.61 33.25
CA ASN A 162 -9.68 -4.17 31.86
C ASN A 162 -9.24 -5.25 30.88
N VAL A 163 -10.20 -5.95 30.32
CA VAL A 163 -9.97 -6.83 29.18
C VAL A 163 -9.68 -5.92 27.97
N ILE A 164 -8.44 -6.01 27.45
CA ILE A 164 -8.06 -5.28 26.23
C ILE A 164 -8.87 -5.88 25.09
N SER A 165 -9.71 -5.07 24.45
CA SER A 165 -10.55 -5.49 23.34
C SER A 165 -9.94 -5.04 22.02
N ILE A 166 -9.80 -5.97 21.08
CA ILE A 166 -9.35 -5.72 19.72
C ILE A 166 -10.58 -5.59 18.83
N GLY A 167 -10.73 -4.43 18.20
CA GLY A 167 -11.81 -4.13 17.26
C GLY A 167 -11.28 -3.84 15.85
N GLU A 168 -12.14 -3.31 14.99
CA GLU A 168 -11.80 -2.94 13.61
C GLU A 168 -10.69 -1.88 13.54
N ASN A 169 -10.65 -0.95 14.53
CA ASN A 169 -9.68 0.15 14.53
C ASN A 169 -8.25 -0.34 14.70
N GLU A 170 -8.02 -1.27 15.62
CA GLU A 170 -6.69 -1.84 15.89
C GLU A 170 -6.18 -2.62 14.67
N ILE A 171 -7.05 -3.39 14.01
CA ILE A 171 -6.74 -4.08 12.76
C ILE A 171 -6.40 -3.06 11.65
N ALA A 172 -7.22 -2.00 11.51
CA ALA A 172 -6.99 -0.97 10.50
C ALA A 172 -5.67 -0.21 10.72
N GLU A 173 -5.25 -0.05 11.98
CA GLU A 173 -3.99 0.59 12.35
C GLU A 173 -2.78 -0.24 11.90
N VAL A 174 -2.81 -1.54 12.12
CA VAL A 174 -1.76 -2.48 11.65
C VAL A 174 -1.69 -2.50 10.12
N VAL A 175 -2.84 -2.58 9.45
CA VAL A 175 -2.88 -2.51 7.98
C VAL A 175 -2.29 -1.19 7.48
N ALA A 176 -2.56 -0.07 8.15
CA ALA A 176 -1.99 1.23 7.79
C ALA A 176 -0.47 1.28 7.98
N GLN A 177 0.05 0.65 9.04
CA GLN A 177 1.51 0.56 9.27
C GLN A 177 2.21 -0.29 8.19
N TRP A 178 1.65 -1.44 7.84
CA TRP A 178 2.24 -2.35 6.86
C TRP A 178 2.18 -1.80 5.43
N THR A 179 1.04 -1.25 5.05
CA THR A 179 0.80 -0.78 3.68
C THR A 179 1.16 0.68 3.47
N LYS A 180 1.41 1.43 4.55
CA LYS A 180 1.57 2.90 4.58
C LYS A 180 0.35 3.65 4.04
N ILE A 181 -0.80 2.99 4.00
CA ILE A 181 -2.07 3.56 3.56
C ILE A 181 -2.88 3.93 4.81
N PRO A 182 -3.33 5.17 5.00
CA PRO A 182 -4.12 5.56 6.15
C PRO A 182 -5.56 4.98 6.10
N VAL A 183 -5.68 3.68 6.36
CA VAL A 183 -6.92 2.89 6.18
C VAL A 183 -8.09 3.46 6.99
N GLN A 184 -7.85 3.94 8.21
CA GLN A 184 -8.86 4.60 9.04
C GLN A 184 -9.44 5.86 8.40
N LYS A 185 -8.62 6.58 7.61
CA LYS A 185 -9.06 7.79 6.90
C LYS A 185 -9.77 7.46 5.58
N LEU A 186 -9.62 6.25 5.06
CA LEU A 186 -10.18 5.87 3.76
C LEU A 186 -11.64 5.40 3.85
N ALA A 187 -12.04 4.71 4.94
CA ALA A 187 -13.37 4.12 5.03
C ALA A 187 -14.50 5.17 5.20
N GLU A 188 -14.33 6.14 6.11
CA GLU A 188 -15.40 7.13 6.38
C GLU A 188 -15.35 8.39 5.52
N LYS A 189 -14.16 8.75 5.00
CA LYS A 189 -13.94 10.02 4.30
C LYS A 189 -13.74 9.90 2.79
N GLU A 190 -13.79 8.70 2.24
CA GLU A 190 -13.54 8.51 0.80
C GLU A 190 -14.57 9.24 -0.07
N SER A 191 -15.84 9.15 0.28
CA SER A 191 -16.91 9.88 -0.40
C SER A 191 -16.77 11.39 -0.26
N GLU A 192 -16.40 11.88 0.94
CA GLU A 192 -16.15 13.31 1.14
C GLU A 192 -14.90 13.81 0.43
N ARG A 193 -13.84 12.99 0.39
CA ARG A 193 -12.61 13.30 -0.35
C ARG A 193 -12.87 13.41 -1.84
N LEU A 194 -13.64 12.47 -2.41
CA LEU A 194 -14.02 12.51 -3.81
C LEU A 194 -14.92 13.71 -4.16
N LEU A 195 -15.78 14.13 -3.24
CA LEU A 195 -16.56 15.36 -3.40
C LEU A 195 -15.68 16.61 -3.40
N LYS A 196 -14.64 16.62 -2.56
CA LYS A 196 -13.69 17.75 -2.42
C LYS A 196 -12.49 17.65 -3.37
N LEU A 197 -12.36 16.55 -4.14
CA LEU A 197 -11.19 16.24 -4.97
C LEU A 197 -10.81 17.39 -5.90
N GLU A 198 -11.78 17.94 -6.60
CA GLU A 198 -11.60 19.06 -7.53
C GLU A 198 -10.96 20.29 -6.84
N LYS A 199 -11.50 20.68 -5.68
CA LYS A 199 -10.94 21.76 -4.87
C LYS A 199 -9.53 21.46 -4.35
N THR A 200 -9.26 20.19 -4.03
CA THR A 200 -7.95 19.76 -3.53
C THR A 200 -6.91 19.81 -4.65
N LEU A 201 -7.26 19.37 -5.85
CA LEU A 201 -6.38 19.42 -7.02
C LEU A 201 -6.07 20.88 -7.42
N HIS A 202 -7.06 21.79 -7.38
CA HIS A 202 -6.88 23.21 -7.70
C HIS A 202 -6.00 23.98 -6.70
N LYS A 203 -5.82 23.49 -5.48
CA LYS A 203 -4.86 24.09 -4.54
C LYS A 203 -3.42 24.02 -5.04
N ARG A 204 -3.12 23.03 -5.85
CA ARG A 204 -1.78 22.70 -6.31
C ARG A 204 -1.60 22.96 -7.81
N VAL A 205 -2.62 22.66 -8.61
CA VAL A 205 -2.63 22.84 -10.06
C VAL A 205 -3.42 24.11 -10.37
N ILE A 206 -2.69 25.18 -10.69
CA ILE A 206 -3.28 26.44 -11.06
C ILE A 206 -3.57 26.44 -12.58
N GLY A 207 -4.77 26.79 -12.96
CA GLY A 207 -5.28 26.62 -14.32
C GLY A 207 -5.71 25.17 -14.59
N GLN A 208 -5.80 24.77 -15.86
CA GLN A 208 -6.19 23.40 -16.29
C GLN A 208 -7.56 22.95 -15.74
N GLU A 209 -8.51 23.86 -15.63
CA GLU A 209 -9.81 23.62 -15.00
C GLU A 209 -10.58 22.48 -15.65
N GLU A 210 -10.57 22.40 -17.00
CA GLU A 210 -11.22 21.31 -17.73
C GLU A 210 -10.60 19.94 -17.39
N ALA A 211 -9.26 19.86 -17.33
CA ALA A 211 -8.55 18.63 -17.02
C ALA A 211 -8.83 18.17 -15.58
N VAL A 212 -8.74 19.08 -14.60
CA VAL A 212 -9.01 18.81 -13.19
C VAL A 212 -10.46 18.34 -13.00
N THR A 213 -11.43 19.04 -13.60
CA THR A 213 -12.85 18.67 -13.53
C THR A 213 -13.11 17.30 -14.19
N ALA A 214 -12.49 17.03 -15.36
CA ALA A 214 -12.62 15.74 -16.04
C ALA A 214 -12.08 14.58 -15.20
N VAL A 215 -10.89 14.75 -14.61
CA VAL A 215 -10.28 13.75 -13.72
C VAL A 215 -11.17 13.53 -12.49
N ALA A 216 -11.58 14.58 -11.79
CA ALA A 216 -12.41 14.49 -10.60
C ALA A 216 -13.77 13.81 -10.89
N ARG A 217 -14.39 14.11 -12.03
CA ARG A 217 -15.65 13.49 -12.48
C ARG A 217 -15.46 12.00 -12.80
N ALA A 218 -14.38 11.64 -13.46
CA ALA A 218 -14.08 10.25 -13.79
C ALA A 218 -13.80 9.41 -12.53
N MET A 219 -13.04 9.97 -11.57
CA MET A 219 -12.78 9.32 -10.29
C MET A 219 -14.05 9.08 -9.49
N ARG A 220 -14.96 10.06 -9.43
CA ARG A 220 -16.29 9.90 -8.78
C ARG A 220 -17.08 8.78 -9.43
N ARG A 221 -17.13 8.71 -10.77
CA ARG A 221 -17.86 7.64 -11.50
C ARG A 221 -17.29 6.25 -11.26
N GLY A 222 -15.96 6.14 -11.20
CA GLY A 222 -15.27 4.87 -10.96
C GLY A 222 -15.61 4.22 -9.61
N ARG A 223 -15.97 5.01 -8.60
CA ARG A 223 -16.29 4.54 -7.25
C ARG A 223 -17.77 4.26 -6.98
N VAL A 224 -18.69 4.78 -7.78
CA VAL A 224 -20.14 4.57 -7.60
C VAL A 224 -20.60 3.16 -8.04
N GLY A 225 -19.68 2.24 -8.34
CA GLY A 225 -20.03 0.83 -8.63
C GLY A 225 -20.54 0.56 -10.05
N LEU A 226 -20.48 1.53 -10.94
CA LEU A 226 -20.87 1.36 -12.36
C LEU A 226 -19.74 0.76 -13.22
N LYS A 227 -18.62 0.35 -12.61
CA LYS A 227 -17.43 -0.12 -13.28
C LYS A 227 -17.17 -1.59 -13.00
N ASP A 228 -16.54 -2.27 -13.95
CA ASP A 228 -16.01 -3.62 -13.79
C ASP A 228 -15.02 -3.66 -12.61
N PRO A 229 -15.25 -4.49 -11.57
CA PRO A 229 -14.40 -4.57 -10.39
C PRO A 229 -12.97 -5.04 -10.69
N ASN A 230 -12.75 -5.59 -11.89
CA ASN A 230 -11.44 -6.09 -12.30
C ASN A 230 -10.53 -5.01 -12.91
N ARG A 231 -11.06 -3.87 -13.34
CA ARG A 231 -10.30 -2.82 -14.01
C ARG A 231 -9.71 -1.79 -13.04
N PRO A 232 -8.64 -1.06 -13.44
CA PRO A 232 -8.04 0.03 -12.65
C PRO A 232 -9.07 1.09 -12.21
N ILE A 233 -8.89 1.78 -11.09
CA ILE A 233 -9.82 2.80 -10.56
C ILE A 233 -10.12 3.87 -11.61
N GLY A 234 -9.12 4.34 -12.34
CA GLY A 234 -9.21 5.30 -13.41
C GLY A 234 -8.09 5.11 -14.41
N SER A 235 -8.37 5.40 -15.69
CA SER A 235 -7.35 5.41 -16.75
C SER A 235 -7.49 6.70 -17.52
N PHE A 236 -6.39 7.45 -17.62
CA PHE A 236 -6.36 8.79 -18.22
C PHE A 236 -5.24 8.90 -19.23
N LEU A 237 -5.51 9.63 -20.31
CA LEU A 237 -4.50 10.06 -21.27
C LEU A 237 -4.40 11.58 -21.23
N PHE A 238 -3.26 12.10 -20.78
CA PHE A 238 -2.96 13.53 -20.72
C PHE A 238 -2.20 13.96 -21.98
N LEU A 239 -2.83 14.78 -22.79
CA LEU A 239 -2.29 15.29 -24.04
C LEU A 239 -1.92 16.76 -23.89
N GLY A 240 -0.76 17.16 -24.42
CA GLY A 240 -0.35 18.58 -24.41
C GLY A 240 1.16 18.74 -24.41
N PRO A 241 1.65 19.99 -24.63
CA PRO A 241 3.08 20.27 -24.67
C PRO A 241 3.77 20.03 -23.33
N THR A 242 5.09 19.96 -23.35
CA THR A 242 5.90 19.86 -22.13
C THR A 242 5.73 21.10 -21.26
N GLY A 243 5.73 20.94 -19.94
CA GLY A 243 5.68 22.05 -18.98
C GLY A 243 4.28 22.55 -18.61
N VAL A 244 3.20 22.00 -19.18
CA VAL A 244 1.80 22.41 -18.85
C VAL A 244 1.24 21.84 -17.55
N GLY A 245 2.02 21.05 -16.81
CA GLY A 245 1.61 20.53 -15.51
C GLY A 245 1.07 19.09 -15.50
N LYS A 246 1.25 18.29 -16.57
CA LYS A 246 0.77 16.89 -16.62
C LYS A 246 1.27 16.04 -15.45
N THR A 247 2.58 16.09 -15.19
CA THR A 247 3.21 15.35 -14.09
C THR A 247 2.78 15.90 -12.72
N GLU A 248 2.62 17.20 -12.59
CA GLU A 248 2.17 17.85 -11.35
C GLU A 248 0.73 17.47 -11.00
N LEU A 249 -0.16 17.41 -12.01
CA LEU A 249 -1.53 16.93 -11.81
C LEU A 249 -1.54 15.46 -11.36
N SER A 250 -0.62 14.63 -11.88
CA SER A 250 -0.48 13.23 -11.48
C SER A 250 -0.03 13.10 -10.02
N LYS A 251 0.93 13.92 -9.57
CA LYS A 251 1.38 13.99 -8.17
C LYS A 251 0.27 14.46 -7.25
N ALA A 252 -0.42 15.55 -7.62
CA ALA A 252 -1.54 16.07 -6.86
C ALA A 252 -2.66 15.03 -6.72
N LEU A 253 -2.91 14.22 -7.76
CA LEU A 253 -3.87 13.14 -7.70
C LEU A 253 -3.42 12.02 -6.77
N ALA A 254 -2.13 11.62 -6.78
CA ALA A 254 -1.57 10.63 -5.88
C ALA A 254 -1.73 11.05 -4.42
N GLU A 255 -1.37 12.29 -4.09
CA GLU A 255 -1.54 12.85 -2.75
C GLU A 255 -3.02 12.90 -2.33
N ALA A 256 -3.91 13.38 -3.20
CA ALA A 256 -5.33 13.49 -2.90
C ALA A 256 -6.01 12.13 -2.70
N MET A 257 -5.64 11.12 -3.49
CA MET A 257 -6.26 9.79 -3.45
C MET A 257 -5.64 8.86 -2.41
N PHE A 258 -4.31 8.86 -2.31
CA PHE A 258 -3.56 7.88 -1.52
C PHE A 258 -2.82 8.49 -0.33
N GLY A 259 -2.85 9.82 -0.18
CA GLY A 259 -2.34 10.53 1.00
C GLY A 259 -0.85 10.90 0.95
N SER A 260 -0.12 10.50 -0.10
CA SER A 260 1.29 10.87 -0.32
C SER A 260 1.58 11.01 -1.80
N GLU A 261 2.49 11.92 -2.16
CA GLU A 261 3.05 12.00 -3.50
C GLU A 261 3.88 10.76 -3.87
N ASP A 262 4.50 10.12 -2.86
CA ASP A 262 5.30 8.91 -3.03
C ASP A 262 4.46 7.70 -3.47
N ALA A 263 3.13 7.80 -3.37
CA ALA A 263 2.21 6.83 -3.94
C ALA A 263 2.11 6.95 -5.48
N MET A 264 3.06 7.61 -6.14
CA MET A 264 3.18 7.68 -7.59
C MET A 264 4.34 6.83 -8.08
N ILE A 265 4.04 5.87 -8.96
CA ILE A 265 5.02 5.06 -9.68
C ILE A 265 5.20 5.70 -11.06
N ARG A 266 6.33 6.38 -11.29
CA ARG A 266 6.66 6.93 -12.61
C ARG A 266 7.46 5.91 -13.42
N VAL A 267 7.05 5.75 -14.67
CA VAL A 267 7.70 4.93 -15.69
C VAL A 267 7.92 5.79 -16.92
N ASP A 268 9.19 6.08 -17.23
CA ASP A 268 9.57 6.87 -18.39
C ASP A 268 9.65 5.95 -19.62
N MET A 269 8.82 6.20 -20.62
CA MET A 269 8.74 5.37 -21.79
C MET A 269 9.95 5.52 -22.71
N SER A 270 10.79 6.53 -22.51
CA SER A 270 12.08 6.65 -23.20
C SER A 270 13.03 5.49 -22.88
N GLU A 271 12.88 4.85 -21.72
CA GLU A 271 13.66 3.67 -21.32
C GLU A 271 13.15 2.36 -21.99
N TYR A 272 11.99 2.42 -22.65
CA TYR A 272 11.27 1.28 -23.24
C TYR A 272 11.07 1.39 -24.74
N MET A 273 12.02 1.99 -25.43
CA MET A 273 12.00 2.17 -26.89
C MET A 273 12.34 0.89 -27.68
N GLU A 274 12.98 -0.08 -27.06
CA GLU A 274 13.46 -1.30 -27.71
C GLU A 274 12.59 -2.51 -27.32
N GLY A 275 12.41 -3.48 -28.22
CA GLY A 275 11.54 -4.64 -28.02
C GLY A 275 11.91 -5.49 -26.80
N HIS A 276 13.20 -5.60 -26.45
CA HIS A 276 13.61 -6.31 -25.26
C HIS A 276 13.27 -5.56 -23.94
N SER A 277 12.91 -4.31 -24.02
CA SER A 277 12.58 -3.49 -22.84
C SER A 277 11.29 -3.94 -22.13
N VAL A 278 10.39 -4.65 -22.82
CA VAL A 278 9.21 -5.27 -22.20
C VAL A 278 9.63 -6.23 -21.10
N SER A 279 10.73 -6.98 -21.29
CA SER A 279 11.28 -7.85 -20.24
C SER A 279 11.74 -7.09 -18.99
N LYS A 280 12.17 -5.83 -19.13
CA LYS A 280 12.46 -4.98 -17.95
C LYS A 280 11.17 -4.61 -17.19
N MET A 281 10.06 -4.48 -17.88
CA MET A 281 8.78 -4.07 -17.30
C MET A 281 8.10 -5.20 -16.50
N ILE A 282 7.99 -6.40 -17.10
CA ILE A 282 7.28 -7.55 -16.54
C ILE A 282 8.20 -8.67 -16.04
N GLY A 283 9.49 -8.61 -16.33
CA GLY A 283 10.52 -9.60 -15.99
C GLY A 283 10.98 -10.43 -17.17
N SER A 284 12.22 -10.91 -17.11
CA SER A 284 12.81 -11.78 -18.14
C SER A 284 12.27 -13.21 -18.06
N PRO A 285 12.09 -13.91 -19.17
CA PRO A 285 11.71 -15.32 -19.15
C PRO A 285 12.72 -16.21 -18.41
N PRO A 286 12.33 -17.40 -17.93
CA PRO A 286 13.24 -18.34 -17.29
C PRO A 286 14.43 -18.67 -18.20
N GLY A 287 15.65 -18.62 -17.62
CA GLY A 287 16.89 -18.89 -18.34
C GLY A 287 17.58 -17.66 -18.96
N TYR A 288 16.98 -16.49 -18.92
CA TYR A 288 17.59 -15.24 -19.35
C TYR A 288 18.16 -14.44 -18.16
N VAL A 289 19.17 -13.61 -18.43
CA VAL A 289 19.77 -12.69 -17.45
C VAL A 289 18.70 -11.74 -16.93
N GLY A 290 18.63 -11.54 -15.59
CA GLY A 290 17.63 -10.68 -14.95
C GLY A 290 16.31 -11.39 -14.55
N PHE A 291 16.18 -12.71 -14.75
CA PHE A 291 14.98 -13.46 -14.30
C PHE A 291 14.72 -13.36 -12.80
N GLU A 292 15.78 -13.40 -11.99
CA GLU A 292 15.65 -13.33 -10.51
C GLU A 292 15.22 -11.94 -10.01
N GLU A 293 15.60 -10.89 -10.71
CA GLU A 293 15.31 -9.50 -10.34
C GLU A 293 13.82 -9.14 -10.49
N GLY A 294 13.09 -9.87 -11.38
CA GLY A 294 11.69 -9.59 -11.68
C GLY A 294 11.51 -8.33 -12.56
N GLY A 295 10.27 -8.01 -12.90
CA GLY A 295 9.96 -6.81 -13.68
C GLY A 295 9.86 -5.56 -12.83
N GLN A 296 10.41 -4.46 -13.30
CA GLN A 296 10.42 -3.18 -12.56
C GLN A 296 9.01 -2.66 -12.27
N LEU A 297 8.10 -2.72 -13.25
CA LEU A 297 6.72 -2.29 -13.08
C LEU A 297 5.97 -3.28 -12.18
N SER A 298 6.05 -4.57 -12.48
CA SER A 298 5.34 -5.61 -11.74
C SER A 298 5.71 -5.60 -10.25
N GLU A 299 7.00 -5.49 -9.90
CA GLU A 299 7.45 -5.43 -8.51
C GLU A 299 7.04 -4.13 -7.81
N LYS A 300 7.14 -2.96 -8.48
CA LYS A 300 6.72 -1.68 -7.90
C LYS A 300 5.22 -1.68 -7.59
N VAL A 301 4.38 -2.15 -8.52
CA VAL A 301 2.92 -2.20 -8.32
C VAL A 301 2.53 -3.26 -7.29
N ARG A 302 3.20 -4.42 -7.27
CA ARG A 302 2.98 -5.45 -6.26
C ARG A 302 3.24 -4.94 -4.85
N ARG A 303 4.33 -4.15 -4.67
CA ARG A 303 4.67 -3.54 -3.37
C ARG A 303 3.78 -2.36 -3.01
N ASN A 304 3.30 -1.62 -4.00
CA ASN A 304 2.46 -0.44 -3.81
C ASN A 304 1.17 -0.56 -4.66
N PRO A 305 0.23 -1.41 -4.26
CA PRO A 305 -0.97 -1.66 -5.06
C PRO A 305 -1.94 -0.48 -5.10
N TYR A 306 -1.83 0.45 -4.15
CA TYR A 306 -2.59 1.71 -4.10
C TYR A 306 -1.71 2.86 -4.55
N SER A 307 -1.62 3.05 -5.86
CA SER A 307 -0.72 4.05 -6.45
C SER A 307 -1.29 4.65 -7.73
N VAL A 308 -0.75 5.81 -8.09
CA VAL A 308 -0.89 6.37 -9.43
C VAL A 308 0.28 5.87 -10.25
N VAL A 309 0.00 5.14 -11.32
CA VAL A 309 1.04 4.68 -12.27
C VAL A 309 1.06 5.65 -13.44
N LEU A 310 2.13 6.41 -13.54
CA LEU A 310 2.36 7.39 -14.60
C LEU A 310 3.29 6.81 -15.67
N PHE A 311 2.77 6.60 -16.87
CA PHE A 311 3.54 6.28 -18.07
C PHE A 311 3.83 7.59 -18.82
N ASP A 312 5.05 8.07 -18.69
CA ASP A 312 5.45 9.37 -19.25
C ASP A 312 5.98 9.21 -20.67
N GLU A 313 5.55 10.08 -21.59
CA GLU A 313 5.93 10.10 -23.01
C GLU A 313 5.62 8.78 -23.77
N ILE A 314 4.35 8.33 -23.66
CA ILE A 314 3.90 7.04 -24.20
C ILE A 314 4.20 6.84 -25.70
N GLU A 315 4.28 7.92 -26.46
CA GLU A 315 4.64 7.90 -27.90
C GLU A 315 6.05 7.39 -28.18
N LYS A 316 6.92 7.33 -27.18
CA LYS A 316 8.27 6.78 -27.31
C LYS A 316 8.35 5.27 -27.07
N ALA A 317 7.30 4.68 -26.53
CA ALA A 317 7.28 3.27 -26.17
C ALA A 317 7.32 2.37 -27.41
N HIS A 318 8.01 1.22 -27.28
CA HIS A 318 7.94 0.17 -28.29
C HIS A 318 6.51 -0.38 -28.40
N PRO A 319 6.02 -0.78 -29.60
CA PRO A 319 4.67 -1.32 -29.78
C PRO A 319 4.30 -2.47 -28.83
N ASP A 320 5.25 -3.32 -28.46
CA ASP A 320 5.01 -4.44 -27.54
C ASP A 320 4.63 -3.99 -26.12
N VAL A 321 5.03 -2.78 -25.71
CA VAL A 321 4.63 -2.19 -24.43
C VAL A 321 3.12 -1.93 -24.40
N PHE A 322 2.54 -1.52 -25.53
CA PHE A 322 1.10 -1.29 -25.63
C PHE A 322 0.29 -2.58 -25.39
N ASN A 323 0.81 -3.75 -25.79
CA ASN A 323 0.16 -5.03 -25.51
C ASN A 323 0.04 -5.29 -24.00
N VAL A 324 1.09 -4.96 -23.24
CA VAL A 324 1.06 -5.05 -21.77
C VAL A 324 0.07 -4.05 -21.17
N LEU A 325 0.04 -2.83 -21.69
CA LEU A 325 -0.90 -1.80 -21.22
C LEU A 325 -2.35 -2.16 -21.53
N LEU A 326 -2.63 -2.74 -22.70
CA LEU A 326 -3.95 -3.23 -23.06
C LEU A 326 -4.42 -4.34 -22.09
N GLN A 327 -3.53 -5.27 -21.74
CA GLN A 327 -3.83 -6.30 -20.74
C GLN A 327 -4.19 -5.67 -19.38
N VAL A 328 -3.45 -4.63 -18.94
CA VAL A 328 -3.77 -3.91 -17.70
C VAL A 328 -5.12 -3.21 -17.79
N LEU A 329 -5.44 -2.59 -18.92
CA LEU A 329 -6.69 -1.84 -19.12
C LEU A 329 -7.92 -2.75 -19.20
N ASP A 330 -7.78 -3.93 -19.80
CA ASP A 330 -8.88 -4.87 -20.02
C ASP A 330 -9.05 -5.85 -18.86
N ASP A 331 -7.95 -6.52 -18.48
CA ASP A 331 -7.98 -7.58 -17.45
C ASP A 331 -7.69 -7.05 -16.04
N GLY A 332 -7.17 -5.82 -15.91
CA GLY A 332 -6.78 -5.21 -14.63
C GLY A 332 -5.61 -5.91 -13.92
N HIS A 333 -4.87 -6.75 -14.62
CA HIS A 333 -3.68 -7.40 -14.09
C HIS A 333 -2.67 -7.72 -15.19
N ILE A 334 -1.41 -7.93 -14.79
CA ILE A 334 -0.38 -8.50 -15.64
C ILE A 334 0.15 -9.78 -15.01
N THR A 335 0.65 -10.70 -15.83
CA THR A 335 1.37 -11.87 -15.36
C THR A 335 2.86 -11.60 -15.47
N ASP A 336 3.59 -11.65 -14.36
CA ASP A 336 5.04 -11.47 -14.37
C ASP A 336 5.75 -12.72 -14.91
N SER A 337 7.06 -12.60 -15.14
CA SER A 337 7.90 -13.70 -15.63
C SER A 337 7.95 -14.92 -14.69
N LYS A 338 7.59 -14.77 -13.43
CA LYS A 338 7.50 -15.85 -12.44
C LYS A 338 6.11 -16.50 -12.39
N GLY A 339 5.21 -16.10 -13.30
CA GLY A 339 3.83 -16.61 -13.38
C GLY A 339 2.89 -16.01 -12.33
N ARG A 340 3.29 -14.96 -11.60
CA ARG A 340 2.46 -14.32 -10.59
C ARG A 340 1.57 -13.25 -11.23
N LYS A 341 0.31 -13.22 -10.83
CA LYS A 341 -0.62 -12.16 -11.24
C LYS A 341 -0.41 -10.91 -10.38
N VAL A 342 -0.10 -9.80 -11.02
CA VAL A 342 0.05 -8.49 -10.39
C VAL A 342 -1.18 -7.65 -10.72
N SER A 343 -1.98 -7.33 -9.71
CA SER A 343 -3.26 -6.64 -9.86
C SER A 343 -3.07 -5.12 -9.91
N PHE A 344 -3.76 -4.48 -10.87
CA PHE A 344 -3.85 -3.02 -11.04
C PHE A 344 -5.24 -2.47 -10.65
N LYS A 345 -6.11 -3.29 -10.07
CA LYS A 345 -7.48 -2.90 -9.71
C LYS A 345 -7.57 -1.66 -8.82
N ASN A 346 -6.59 -1.49 -7.94
CA ASN A 346 -6.53 -0.40 -6.98
C ASN A 346 -5.61 0.75 -7.44
N THR A 347 -5.14 0.73 -8.69
CA THR A 347 -4.29 1.79 -9.24
C THR A 347 -5.09 2.77 -10.08
N VAL A 348 -4.54 3.98 -10.23
CA VAL A 348 -4.96 4.95 -11.24
C VAL A 348 -3.88 5.00 -12.30
N LEU A 349 -4.24 4.74 -13.56
CA LEU A 349 -3.30 4.78 -14.67
C LEU A 349 -3.35 6.15 -15.34
N ILE A 350 -2.20 6.75 -15.54
CA ILE A 350 -2.05 8.00 -16.28
C ILE A 350 -0.99 7.78 -17.35
N MET A 351 -1.35 8.05 -18.58
CA MET A 351 -0.43 8.10 -19.72
C MET A 351 -0.28 9.55 -20.14
N THR A 352 0.94 10.01 -20.36
CA THR A 352 1.18 11.35 -20.93
C THR A 352 1.71 11.24 -22.34
N SER A 353 1.32 12.16 -23.19
CA SER A 353 1.86 12.30 -24.53
C SER A 353 2.07 13.75 -24.89
N ASN A 354 3.15 13.99 -25.63
CA ASN A 354 3.45 15.25 -26.28
C ASN A 354 3.01 15.27 -27.75
N ALA A 355 2.34 14.20 -28.22
CA ALA A 355 1.81 14.13 -29.58
C ALA A 355 0.91 15.32 -29.87
N GLY A 356 1.06 15.91 -31.04
CA GLY A 356 0.36 17.13 -31.41
C GLY A 356 1.02 18.44 -30.93
N ALA A 357 1.99 18.39 -30.00
CA ALA A 357 2.67 19.60 -29.51
C ALA A 357 3.43 20.36 -30.64
N GLN A 358 4.00 19.63 -31.61
CA GLN A 358 4.72 20.25 -32.73
C GLN A 358 3.78 21.06 -33.65
N ARG A 359 2.51 20.66 -33.80
CA ARG A 359 1.51 21.43 -34.55
C ARG A 359 0.97 22.62 -33.80
N ILE A 360 1.13 22.63 -32.46
CA ILE A 360 0.76 23.74 -31.60
C ILE A 360 1.81 24.86 -31.70
N VAL A 361 3.08 24.48 -31.86
CA VAL A 361 4.23 25.40 -31.87
C VAL A 361 4.53 25.93 -33.29
N ASP A 362 4.12 25.22 -34.36
CA ASP A 362 4.31 25.63 -35.76
C ASP A 362 3.01 26.25 -36.34
N PRO A 363 2.77 27.54 -36.22
CA PRO A 363 1.69 28.20 -36.94
C PRO A 363 2.11 28.36 -38.39
N LYS A 364 2.02 27.33 -39.22
CA LYS A 364 2.04 27.48 -40.68
C LYS A 364 0.74 28.13 -41.15
N ASN A 365 0.53 29.36 -40.77
CA ASN A 365 -0.40 30.29 -41.39
C ASN A 365 0.07 31.72 -41.13
N LEU A 366 1.08 32.14 -41.87
CA LEU A 366 1.34 33.56 -42.16
C LEU A 366 0.26 34.02 -43.14
N GLY A 367 -0.78 34.64 -42.63
CA GLY A 367 -1.83 35.22 -43.43
C GLY A 367 -2.84 35.98 -42.57
N PHE A 368 -2.59 37.29 -42.38
CA PHE A 368 -3.51 38.33 -41.95
C PHE A 368 -4.23 38.21 -40.60
N ALA A 369 -3.88 39.10 -39.73
CA ALA A 369 -4.48 39.37 -38.42
C ALA A 369 -5.99 39.67 -38.54
N THR A 370 -6.81 38.87 -37.87
CA THR A 370 -8.12 39.25 -37.41
C THR A 370 -8.35 38.59 -36.05
N GLU A 371 -8.63 39.42 -35.07
CA GLU A 371 -9.07 39.17 -33.70
C GLU A 371 -8.82 37.80 -33.10
N LYS A 372 -7.83 37.74 -32.21
CA LYS A 372 -7.49 36.56 -31.37
C LYS A 372 -8.67 36.28 -30.45
N SER A 373 -9.48 35.29 -30.77
CA SER A 373 -10.36 34.64 -29.83
C SER A 373 -9.63 33.41 -29.29
N GLU A 374 -9.08 33.50 -28.09
CA GLU A 374 -8.37 32.43 -27.39
C GLU A 374 -9.17 31.09 -27.34
N THR A 375 -10.48 31.19 -27.31
CA THR A 375 -11.40 30.05 -27.33
C THR A 375 -11.43 29.32 -28.66
N LYS A 376 -11.37 29.99 -29.79
CA LYS A 376 -11.37 29.38 -31.15
C LYS A 376 -10.01 28.72 -31.46
N ASP A 377 -8.93 29.32 -30.99
CA ASP A 377 -7.60 28.73 -31.15
C ASP A 377 -7.46 27.48 -30.30
N TYR A 378 -8.04 27.43 -29.08
CA TYR A 378 -8.07 26.26 -28.21
C TYR A 378 -8.91 25.12 -28.82
N GLU A 379 -10.10 25.38 -29.37
CA GLU A 379 -10.93 24.35 -30.02
C GLU A 379 -10.27 23.74 -31.26
N LYS A 380 -9.59 24.56 -32.04
CA LYS A 380 -8.83 24.12 -33.22
C LYS A 380 -7.64 23.24 -32.83
N MET A 381 -6.93 23.64 -31.77
CA MET A 381 -5.83 22.91 -31.17
C MET A 381 -6.29 21.53 -30.66
N LYS A 382 -7.40 21.49 -29.93
CA LYS A 382 -8.03 20.27 -29.41
C LYS A 382 -8.42 19.29 -30.53
N SER A 383 -9.01 19.82 -31.61
CA SER A 383 -9.39 19.04 -32.80
C SER A 383 -8.18 18.40 -33.48
N ASN A 384 -7.09 19.16 -33.67
CA ASN A 384 -5.88 18.68 -34.32
C ASN A 384 -5.18 17.59 -33.51
N VAL A 385 -5.11 17.74 -32.19
CA VAL A 385 -4.54 16.73 -31.28
C VAL A 385 -5.37 15.45 -31.29
N MET A 386 -6.70 15.56 -31.30
CA MET A 386 -7.59 14.41 -31.36
C MET A 386 -7.55 13.66 -32.70
N GLU A 387 -7.28 14.34 -33.80
CA GLU A 387 -7.07 13.69 -35.09
C GLU A 387 -5.74 12.92 -35.15
N GLU A 388 -4.70 13.45 -34.53
CA GLU A 388 -3.39 12.78 -34.48
C GLU A 388 -3.40 11.52 -33.62
N VAL A 389 -4.06 11.60 -32.46
CA VAL A 389 -4.28 10.41 -31.58
C VAL A 389 -5.14 9.32 -32.25
N LYS A 390 -6.05 9.71 -33.18
CA LYS A 390 -6.82 8.71 -33.95
C LYS A 390 -6.02 8.08 -35.11
N ARG A 391 -4.91 8.67 -35.49
CA ARG A 391 -4.03 8.19 -36.59
C ARG A 391 -2.85 7.36 -36.08
N SER A 392 -2.44 7.57 -34.81
CA SER A 392 -1.43 6.76 -34.13
C SER A 392 -2.05 5.55 -33.43
#